data_3146749243b3fb81c942e4ad95bf19b1
#
_entry.id   3146749243b3fb81c942e4ad95bf19b1
#
_cell.length_a   1.000
_cell.length_b   1.000
_cell.length_c   1.000
_cell.angle_alpha   90.00
_cell.angle_beta   90.00
_cell.angle_gamma   90.00
#
_symmetry.space_group_name_H-M   'P 1'
#
loop_
_entity.id
_entity.type
_entity.pdbx_description
1 polymer ?
#
loop_
_entity_poly.entity_id
_entity_poly.type
_entity_poly.pdbx_seq_one_letter_code
_entity_poly.pdbx_strand_id
1 'polypeptide(L)'
;MNQTARFPHADTVPAPYPHRITIVTDAWAPQVNGVVRTLAMTTAQLRARGHVVDVIAPDQFRSLPCPTYPEIRLALPLPGQVARRIAGFAPDAVHIATEGPLGLAARHHCVAAGRPFTTAYHTQFPDYLAQRTGLSPELFWRYIRWFHRPAQRIMVATASIRQELREQGLTRLHHWSRGVDLDCFTPDAPPPACYADLPRPIMLYVGRVAVEKNIEAFLACPYPGSKVVVGDGPALAALQVRFPAAHFLGRKSGADLAGCYAGADVFVFPSKTDTFGLVMIEALACGTPVAAFPVPGPIDVVCEVAGALSPQLERAIDAALYCSRRDCAEYGRSFSWDAATDQFVAGLFAASEAALYA
;
A
#
# COMPACT_ATOMS: atom_id res chain seq x y z
N MET A 1 1.99 -5.98 41.76
CA MET A 1 3.17 -5.13 41.45
C MET A 1 3.31 -5.10 39.92
N ASN A 2 2.67 -4.11 39.29
CA ASN A 2 2.72 -3.91 37.84
C ASN A 2 3.80 -2.88 37.52
N GLN A 3 4.89 -3.32 36.93
CA GLN A 3 5.87 -2.43 36.32
C GLN A 3 5.44 -2.15 34.88
N THR A 4 4.80 -1.02 34.67
CA THR A 4 4.65 -0.43 33.33
C THR A 4 6.01 0.09 32.86
N ALA A 5 6.62 -0.60 31.90
CA ALA A 5 7.82 -0.13 31.23
C ALA A 5 7.47 1.16 30.46
N ARG A 6 7.86 2.30 31.00
CA ARG A 6 7.88 3.58 30.27
C ARG A 6 9.03 3.54 29.28
N PHE A 7 8.72 3.54 27.99
CA PHE A 7 9.72 3.84 26.96
C PHE A 7 10.16 5.31 27.13
N PRO A 8 11.47 5.62 27.08
CA PRO A 8 11.93 6.99 27.14
C PRO A 8 11.44 7.74 25.91
N HIS A 9 10.78 8.88 26.13
CA HIS A 9 10.56 9.87 25.08
C HIS A 9 11.94 10.32 24.57
N ALA A 10 12.28 9.98 23.34
CA ALA A 10 13.42 10.60 22.67
C ALA A 10 13.09 12.09 22.51
N ASP A 11 13.88 12.96 23.11
CA ASP A 11 13.84 14.40 22.89
C ASP A 11 14.07 14.63 21.40
N THR A 12 12.98 14.89 20.66
CA THR A 12 13.03 15.25 19.25
C THR A 12 13.52 16.67 19.16
N VAL A 13 14.80 16.84 18.84
CA VAL A 13 15.29 18.11 18.34
C VAL A 13 14.45 18.45 17.09
N PRO A 14 13.72 19.57 17.05
CA PRO A 14 12.91 19.88 15.89
C PRO A 14 13.86 20.07 14.69
N ALA A 15 13.66 19.23 13.69
CA ALA A 15 14.39 19.34 12.45
C ALA A 15 14.13 20.75 11.82
N PRO A 16 15.14 21.41 11.23
CA PRO A 16 14.95 22.74 10.64
C PRO A 16 13.91 22.66 9.51
N TYR A 17 12.85 23.46 9.63
CA TYR A 17 11.77 23.57 8.65
C TYR A 17 11.95 24.79 7.77
N PRO A 18 11.47 24.74 6.49
CA PRO A 18 10.95 23.57 5.79
C PRO A 18 12.06 22.70 5.19
N HIS A 19 11.90 21.37 5.25
CA HIS A 19 12.75 20.46 4.50
C HIS A 19 12.31 20.39 3.04
N ARG A 20 13.30 20.41 2.16
CA ARG A 20 13.12 20.17 0.72
C ARG A 20 13.26 18.67 0.46
N ILE A 21 12.19 18.03 0.04
CA ILE A 21 12.15 16.58 -0.14
C ILE A 21 11.90 16.26 -1.62
N THR A 22 12.75 15.46 -2.24
CA THR A 22 12.46 14.88 -3.55
C THR A 22 11.97 13.45 -3.40
N ILE A 23 10.79 13.16 -3.94
CA ILE A 23 10.24 11.81 -4.06
C ILE A 23 10.32 11.38 -5.53
N VAL A 24 11.01 10.27 -5.81
CA VAL A 24 11.12 9.70 -7.16
C VAL A 24 10.30 8.44 -7.24
N THR A 25 9.39 8.35 -8.21
CA THR A 25 8.49 7.21 -8.35
C THR A 25 8.16 6.90 -9.81
N ASP A 26 7.99 5.63 -10.14
CA ASP A 26 7.44 5.14 -11.41
C ASP A 26 5.92 4.87 -11.33
N ALA A 27 5.34 5.00 -10.12
CA ALA A 27 3.92 4.84 -9.85
C ALA A 27 3.29 6.19 -9.47
N TRP A 28 2.53 6.79 -10.40
CA TRP A 28 1.85 8.07 -10.23
C TRP A 28 0.57 8.14 -11.05
N ALA A 29 -0.25 9.18 -10.82
CA ALA A 29 -1.44 9.41 -11.64
C ALA A 29 -1.10 9.43 -13.15
N PRO A 30 -1.97 8.92 -14.03
CA PRO A 30 -3.35 8.47 -13.79
C PRO A 30 -3.50 7.02 -13.30
N GLN A 31 -2.43 6.32 -12.96
CA GLN A 31 -2.52 4.97 -12.38
C GLN A 31 -3.31 4.99 -11.07
N VAL A 32 -4.09 3.93 -10.83
CA VAL A 32 -4.86 3.76 -9.60
C VAL A 32 -4.44 2.46 -8.91
N ASN A 33 -3.59 2.61 -7.92
CA ASN A 33 -3.11 1.50 -7.09
C ASN A 33 -2.68 2.01 -5.70
N GLY A 34 -2.38 1.09 -4.78
CA GLY A 34 -2.01 1.41 -3.40
C GLY A 34 -0.74 2.26 -3.27
N VAL A 35 0.23 2.09 -4.18
CA VAL A 35 1.48 2.87 -4.17
C VAL A 35 1.21 4.34 -4.51
N VAL A 36 0.48 4.58 -5.60
CA VAL A 36 0.08 5.93 -6.03
C VAL A 36 -0.67 6.64 -4.91
N ARG A 37 -1.66 5.97 -4.30
CA ARG A 37 -2.44 6.54 -3.20
C ARG A 37 -1.57 6.88 -1.99
N THR A 38 -0.68 5.95 -1.60
CA THR A 38 0.24 6.18 -0.49
C THR A 38 1.12 7.39 -0.73
N LEU A 39 1.77 7.47 -1.90
CA LEU A 39 2.67 8.58 -2.22
C LEU A 39 1.94 9.91 -2.37
N ALA A 40 0.74 9.91 -2.98
CA ALA A 40 -0.07 11.12 -3.11
C ALA A 40 -0.49 11.68 -1.74
N MET A 41 -1.00 10.82 -0.85
CA MET A 41 -1.40 11.22 0.50
C MET A 41 -0.20 11.67 1.34
N THR A 42 0.90 10.93 1.31
CA THR A 42 2.14 11.33 2.01
C THR A 42 2.65 12.68 1.50
N THR A 43 2.64 12.91 0.17
CA THR A 43 3.02 14.20 -0.42
C THR A 43 2.11 15.34 0.03
N ALA A 44 0.79 15.11 0.07
CA ALA A 44 -0.18 16.09 0.53
C ALA A 44 0.04 16.44 2.01
N GLN A 45 0.21 15.45 2.87
CA GLN A 45 0.49 15.63 4.30
C GLN A 45 1.82 16.36 4.55
N LEU A 46 2.89 16.01 3.83
CA LEU A 46 4.17 16.71 3.93
C LEU A 46 4.04 18.18 3.57
N ARG A 47 3.32 18.50 2.48
CA ARG A 47 3.07 19.89 2.07
C ARG A 47 2.22 20.63 3.08
N ALA A 48 1.19 20.01 3.65
CA ALA A 48 0.36 20.60 4.69
C ALA A 48 1.16 20.92 5.97
N ARG A 49 2.24 20.17 6.24
CA ARG A 49 3.17 20.38 7.35
C ARG A 49 4.30 21.36 7.04
N GLY A 50 4.28 22.05 5.88
CA GLY A 50 5.24 23.08 5.48
C GLY A 50 6.50 22.57 4.78
N HIS A 51 6.59 21.27 4.43
CA HIS A 51 7.69 20.78 3.59
C HIS A 51 7.51 21.18 2.13
N VAL A 52 8.62 21.49 1.46
CA VAL A 52 8.66 21.72 0.01
C VAL A 52 8.94 20.39 -0.68
N VAL A 53 7.97 19.84 -1.39
CA VAL A 53 8.09 18.49 -1.98
C VAL A 53 8.07 18.57 -3.51
N ASP A 54 9.15 18.10 -4.15
CA ASP A 54 9.23 17.82 -5.58
C ASP A 54 8.99 16.33 -5.83
N VAL A 55 8.03 16.02 -6.71
CA VAL A 55 7.74 14.64 -7.12
C VAL A 55 8.22 14.45 -8.56
N ILE A 56 9.16 13.53 -8.75
CA ILE A 56 9.64 13.10 -10.08
C ILE A 56 8.88 11.85 -10.46
N ALA A 57 7.97 11.96 -11.43
CA ALA A 57 6.99 10.95 -11.79
C ALA A 57 6.82 10.78 -13.31
N PRO A 58 6.24 9.66 -13.80
CA PRO A 58 6.20 9.30 -15.23
C PRO A 58 5.49 10.30 -16.14
N ASP A 59 4.50 11.04 -15.63
CA ASP A 59 3.73 12.05 -16.36
C ASP A 59 4.59 13.22 -16.89
N GLN A 60 5.79 13.39 -16.36
CA GLN A 60 6.75 14.45 -16.71
C GLN A 60 7.77 14.02 -17.76
N PHE A 61 7.67 12.78 -18.26
CA PHE A 61 8.63 12.18 -19.19
C PHE A 61 7.91 11.56 -20.37
N ARG A 62 8.64 11.36 -21.46
CA ARG A 62 8.18 10.44 -22.50
C ARG A 62 8.05 9.05 -21.88
N SER A 63 6.99 8.33 -22.23
CA SER A 63 6.71 7.04 -21.61
C SER A 63 6.10 6.06 -22.60
N LEU A 64 6.34 4.77 -22.39
CA LEU A 64 5.71 3.66 -23.13
C LEU A 64 4.73 2.93 -22.20
N PRO A 65 3.65 2.35 -22.75
CA PRO A 65 2.81 1.46 -21.97
C PRO A 65 3.59 0.20 -21.57
N CYS A 66 3.41 -0.27 -20.33
CA CYS A 66 3.95 -1.56 -19.93
C CYS A 66 3.26 -2.68 -20.74
N PRO A 67 3.99 -3.61 -21.35
CA PRO A 67 3.41 -4.63 -22.25
C PRO A 67 2.30 -5.46 -21.61
N THR A 68 2.36 -5.69 -20.30
CA THR A 68 1.39 -6.52 -19.56
C THR A 68 0.32 -5.71 -18.83
N TYR A 69 0.53 -4.40 -18.65
CA TYR A 69 -0.37 -3.44 -18.01
C TYR A 69 -0.28 -2.11 -18.71
N PRO A 70 -1.02 -1.90 -19.81
CA PRO A 70 -0.92 -0.67 -20.63
C PRO A 70 -1.24 0.61 -19.86
N GLU A 71 -1.99 0.52 -18.77
CA GLU A 71 -2.28 1.61 -17.85
C GLU A 71 -1.05 2.04 -17.03
N ILE A 72 -0.05 1.16 -16.87
CA ILE A 72 1.22 1.49 -16.25
C ILE A 72 2.15 2.07 -17.31
N ARG A 73 2.57 3.32 -17.12
CA ARG A 73 3.46 4.03 -18.02
C ARG A 73 4.90 3.90 -17.55
N LEU A 74 5.75 3.26 -18.36
CA LEU A 74 7.19 3.19 -18.11
C LEU A 74 7.85 4.45 -18.66
N ALA A 75 8.38 5.29 -17.78
CA ALA A 75 9.07 6.51 -18.16
C ALA A 75 10.38 6.21 -18.90
N LEU A 76 10.72 7.05 -19.86
CA LEU A 76 11.97 7.00 -20.64
C LEU A 76 12.77 8.29 -20.39
N PRO A 77 13.41 8.44 -19.23
CA PRO A 77 14.19 9.64 -18.95
C PRO A 77 15.43 9.70 -19.87
N LEU A 78 15.70 10.87 -20.42
CA LEU A 78 16.96 11.10 -21.13
C LEU A 78 18.15 11.04 -20.14
N PRO A 79 19.37 10.67 -20.61
CA PRO A 79 20.54 10.65 -19.75
C PRO A 79 20.73 11.96 -18.98
N GLY A 80 20.88 11.85 -17.66
CA GLY A 80 21.05 12.99 -16.77
C GLY A 80 19.79 13.86 -16.51
N GLN A 81 18.64 13.56 -17.10
CA GLN A 81 17.43 14.37 -16.91
C GLN A 81 16.94 14.35 -15.46
N VAL A 82 16.86 13.16 -14.83
CA VAL A 82 16.52 13.01 -13.40
C VAL A 82 17.58 13.66 -12.51
N ALA A 83 18.86 13.46 -12.84
CA ALA A 83 19.98 14.05 -12.10
C ALA A 83 19.93 15.59 -12.09
N ARG A 84 19.71 16.21 -13.26
CA ARG A 84 19.58 17.68 -13.37
C ARG A 84 18.39 18.21 -12.55
N ARG A 85 17.30 17.49 -12.52
CA ARG A 85 16.12 17.88 -11.75
C ARG A 85 16.38 17.81 -10.23
N ILE A 86 16.97 16.72 -9.75
CA ILE A 86 17.37 16.59 -8.34
C ILE A 86 18.36 17.69 -7.97
N ALA A 87 19.40 17.92 -8.79
CA ALA A 87 20.37 18.98 -8.53
C ALA A 87 19.77 20.38 -8.53
N GLY A 88 18.89 20.69 -9.49
CA GLY A 88 18.21 21.99 -9.60
C GLY A 88 17.23 22.26 -8.46
N PHE A 89 16.57 21.24 -7.94
CA PHE A 89 15.72 21.37 -6.77
C PHE A 89 16.53 21.45 -5.48
N ALA A 90 17.77 20.93 -5.43
CA ALA A 90 18.65 20.90 -4.27
C ALA A 90 17.92 20.41 -2.99
N PRO A 91 17.43 19.14 -2.95
CA PRO A 91 16.70 18.64 -1.80
C PRO A 91 17.61 18.36 -0.60
N ASP A 92 17.04 18.48 0.61
CA ASP A 92 17.69 18.03 1.86
C ASP A 92 17.65 16.51 1.96
N ALA A 93 16.56 15.88 1.47
CA ALA A 93 16.37 14.43 1.46
C ALA A 93 15.87 13.94 0.10
N VAL A 94 16.35 12.76 -0.32
CA VAL A 94 15.88 12.06 -1.53
C VAL A 94 15.29 10.71 -1.12
N HIS A 95 14.02 10.48 -1.53
CA HIS A 95 13.34 9.20 -1.37
C HIS A 95 13.03 8.60 -2.74
N ILE A 96 13.50 7.39 -2.99
CA ILE A 96 13.25 6.63 -4.21
C ILE A 96 12.23 5.56 -3.90
N ALA A 97 10.98 5.80 -4.29
CA ALA A 97 9.84 4.99 -3.87
C ALA A 97 9.64 3.71 -4.68
N THR A 98 10.21 3.62 -5.89
CA THR A 98 10.02 2.46 -6.79
C THR A 98 11.29 2.09 -7.53
N GLU A 99 11.38 0.83 -7.97
CA GLU A 99 12.56 0.23 -8.59
C GLU A 99 12.56 0.32 -10.13
N GLY A 100 11.67 1.14 -10.69
CA GLY A 100 11.53 1.31 -12.14
C GLY A 100 12.57 2.26 -12.75
N PRO A 101 12.37 2.66 -14.04
CA PRO A 101 13.35 3.47 -14.78
C PRO A 101 13.73 4.80 -14.12
N LEU A 102 12.76 5.52 -13.52
CA LEU A 102 13.02 6.77 -12.79
C LEU A 102 13.79 6.49 -11.50
N GLY A 103 13.38 5.47 -10.75
CA GLY A 103 14.10 5.03 -9.55
C GLY A 103 15.53 4.63 -9.86
N LEU A 104 15.77 3.89 -10.95
CA LEU A 104 17.12 3.53 -11.41
C LEU A 104 17.97 4.76 -11.75
N ALA A 105 17.41 5.73 -12.47
CA ALA A 105 18.12 6.95 -12.83
C ALA A 105 18.48 7.79 -11.60
N ALA A 106 17.56 7.91 -10.64
CA ALA A 106 17.80 8.60 -9.37
C ALA A 106 18.86 7.89 -8.52
N ARG A 107 18.74 6.55 -8.39
CA ARG A 107 19.72 5.73 -7.67
C ARG A 107 21.13 5.90 -8.26
N HIS A 108 21.25 5.80 -9.58
CA HIS A 108 22.55 5.98 -10.27
C HIS A 108 23.15 7.35 -9.94
N HIS A 109 22.35 8.41 -10.04
CA HIS A 109 22.80 9.77 -9.69
C HIS A 109 23.24 9.88 -8.23
N CYS A 110 22.42 9.41 -7.29
CA CYS A 110 22.73 9.51 -5.86
C CYS A 110 24.00 8.74 -5.51
N VAL A 111 24.18 7.52 -6.03
CA VAL A 111 25.40 6.72 -5.80
C VAL A 111 26.62 7.40 -6.40
N ALA A 112 26.54 7.88 -7.64
CA ALA A 112 27.66 8.55 -8.31
C ALA A 112 28.08 9.87 -7.62
N ALA A 113 27.09 10.59 -7.06
CA ALA A 113 27.33 11.86 -6.34
C ALA A 113 27.63 11.70 -4.85
N GLY A 114 27.67 10.47 -4.32
CA GLY A 114 27.80 10.23 -2.87
C GLY A 114 26.65 10.79 -2.04
N ARG A 115 25.49 11.08 -2.67
CA ARG A 115 24.32 11.63 -2.01
C ARG A 115 23.54 10.54 -1.30
N PRO A 116 23.29 10.65 0.02
CA PRO A 116 22.46 9.71 0.75
C PRO A 116 21.01 9.75 0.23
N PHE A 117 20.36 8.61 0.24
CA PHE A 117 18.95 8.46 -0.14
C PHE A 117 18.28 7.33 0.61
N THR A 118 16.96 7.35 0.64
CA THR A 118 16.12 6.28 1.17
C THR A 118 15.32 5.62 0.05
N THR A 119 14.90 4.39 0.27
CA THR A 119 14.04 3.65 -0.68
C THR A 119 12.82 3.11 0.03
N ALA A 120 11.84 2.61 -0.72
CA ALA A 120 10.72 1.85 -0.17
C ALA A 120 10.53 0.54 -0.95
N TYR A 121 10.06 -0.50 -0.26
CA TYR A 121 9.63 -1.76 -0.86
C TYR A 121 8.12 -1.85 -0.78
N HIS A 122 7.45 -1.65 -1.91
CA HIS A 122 5.99 -1.56 -1.97
C HIS A 122 5.31 -2.82 -2.50
N THR A 123 6.02 -3.64 -3.28
CA THR A 123 5.41 -4.75 -4.02
C THR A 123 6.32 -5.98 -3.99
N GLN A 124 5.74 -7.15 -3.76
CA GLN A 124 6.46 -8.44 -3.85
C GLN A 124 6.73 -8.81 -5.32
N PHE A 125 7.51 -7.98 -6.01
CA PHE A 125 7.87 -8.19 -7.41
C PHE A 125 8.54 -9.53 -7.71
N PRO A 126 9.46 -10.06 -6.89
CA PRO A 126 10.19 -11.28 -7.24
C PRO A 126 9.29 -12.46 -7.52
N ASP A 127 8.36 -12.79 -6.62
CA ASP A 127 7.47 -13.94 -6.78
C ASP A 127 6.45 -13.70 -7.88
N TYR A 128 5.92 -12.48 -7.96
CA TYR A 128 4.97 -12.10 -9.00
C TYR A 128 5.57 -12.18 -10.41
N LEU A 129 6.78 -11.67 -10.61
CA LEU A 129 7.46 -11.74 -11.89
C LEU A 129 7.91 -13.17 -12.23
N ALA A 130 8.34 -13.93 -11.24
CA ALA A 130 8.70 -15.34 -11.42
C ALA A 130 7.51 -16.17 -11.93
N GLN A 131 6.34 -16.01 -11.34
CA GLN A 131 5.12 -16.69 -11.78
C GLN A 131 4.71 -16.33 -13.21
N ARG A 132 4.96 -15.09 -13.65
CA ARG A 132 4.60 -14.63 -15.00
C ARG A 132 5.60 -14.96 -16.07
N THR A 133 6.88 -14.91 -15.74
CA THR A 133 7.96 -15.08 -16.71
C THR A 133 8.51 -16.50 -16.75
N GLY A 134 8.22 -17.32 -15.74
CA GLY A 134 8.84 -18.63 -15.54
C GLY A 134 10.31 -18.57 -15.14
N LEU A 135 10.85 -17.39 -14.87
CA LEU A 135 12.24 -17.20 -14.43
C LEU A 135 12.35 -17.45 -12.92
N SER A 136 13.55 -17.82 -12.46
CA SER A 136 13.80 -18.03 -11.04
C SER A 136 13.56 -16.75 -10.22
N PRO A 137 12.84 -16.82 -9.08
CA PRO A 137 12.68 -15.69 -8.16
C PRO A 137 14.01 -15.07 -7.72
N GLU A 138 15.07 -15.89 -7.61
CA GLU A 138 16.40 -15.44 -7.19
C GLU A 138 17.01 -14.40 -8.14
N LEU A 139 16.70 -14.45 -9.44
CA LEU A 139 17.13 -13.42 -10.39
C LEU A 139 16.57 -12.05 -10.03
N PHE A 140 15.29 -12.01 -9.68
CA PHE A 140 14.61 -10.77 -9.26
C PHE A 140 15.09 -10.32 -7.88
N TRP A 141 15.34 -11.24 -6.96
CA TRP A 141 15.91 -10.93 -5.65
C TRP A 141 17.32 -10.34 -5.73
N ARG A 142 18.15 -10.80 -6.69
CA ARG A 142 19.47 -10.17 -6.95
C ARG A 142 19.33 -8.71 -7.36
N TYR A 143 18.33 -8.39 -8.20
CA TYR A 143 18.03 -7.02 -8.59
C TYR A 143 17.57 -6.18 -7.40
N ILE A 144 16.62 -6.67 -6.60
CA ILE A 144 16.11 -5.98 -5.41
C ILE A 144 17.23 -5.70 -4.42
N ARG A 145 18.05 -6.69 -4.09
CA ARG A 145 19.21 -6.51 -3.20
C ARG A 145 20.19 -5.47 -3.74
N TRP A 146 20.51 -5.56 -5.04
CA TRP A 146 21.40 -4.59 -5.68
C TRP A 146 20.82 -3.17 -5.66
N PHE A 147 19.53 -3.03 -5.90
CA PHE A 147 18.86 -1.73 -5.93
C PHE A 147 18.86 -1.05 -4.56
N HIS A 148 18.47 -1.77 -3.52
CA HIS A 148 18.28 -1.22 -2.18
C HIS A 148 19.56 -1.13 -1.34
N ARG A 149 20.58 -1.93 -1.64
CA ARG A 149 21.81 -2.03 -0.84
C ARG A 149 22.50 -0.69 -0.52
N PRO A 150 22.59 0.31 -1.43
CA PRO A 150 23.23 1.59 -1.12
C PRO A 150 22.32 2.57 -0.36
N ALA A 151 21.03 2.28 -0.20
CA ALA A 151 20.12 3.14 0.53
C ALA A 151 20.46 3.20 2.01
N GLN A 152 20.30 4.37 2.63
CA GLN A 152 20.50 4.55 4.07
C GLN A 152 19.42 3.86 4.90
N ARG A 153 18.18 3.91 4.40
CA ARG A 153 17.03 3.20 4.97
C ARG A 153 16.12 2.68 3.86
N ILE A 154 15.51 1.53 4.09
CA ILE A 154 14.51 0.92 3.22
C ILE A 154 13.19 0.91 3.98
N MET A 155 12.22 1.67 3.50
CA MET A 155 10.91 1.78 4.15
C MET A 155 10.04 0.57 3.80
N VAL A 156 9.46 -0.05 4.81
CA VAL A 156 8.63 -1.26 4.70
C VAL A 156 7.35 -1.11 5.50
N ALA A 157 6.24 -1.63 4.95
CA ALA A 157 4.93 -1.39 5.53
C ALA A 157 4.57 -2.34 6.69
N THR A 158 5.10 -3.57 6.67
CA THR A 158 4.65 -4.65 7.56
C THR A 158 5.80 -5.41 8.18
N ALA A 159 5.50 -6.12 9.28
CA ALA A 159 6.48 -6.94 9.99
C ALA A 159 6.89 -8.17 9.16
N SER A 160 5.93 -8.79 8.45
CA SER A 160 6.21 -9.95 7.58
C SER A 160 7.16 -9.59 6.44
N ILE A 161 6.91 -8.47 5.75
CA ILE A 161 7.81 -7.97 4.68
C ILE A 161 9.18 -7.59 5.26
N ARG A 162 9.21 -7.00 6.46
CA ARG A 162 10.48 -6.71 7.14
C ARG A 162 11.28 -7.98 7.38
N GLN A 163 10.63 -9.05 7.80
CA GLN A 163 11.29 -10.33 8.04
C GLN A 163 11.80 -10.94 6.73
N GLU A 164 10.98 -10.96 5.69
CA GLU A 164 11.36 -11.44 4.34
C GLU A 164 12.60 -10.71 3.81
N LEU A 165 12.63 -9.37 3.89
CA LEU A 165 13.77 -8.59 3.42
C LEU A 165 15.03 -8.84 4.26
N ARG A 166 14.91 -9.11 5.57
CA ARG A 166 16.03 -9.53 6.42
C ARG A 166 16.62 -10.86 5.98
N GLU A 167 15.78 -11.82 5.66
CA GLU A 167 16.17 -13.14 5.14
C GLU A 167 16.90 -13.01 3.79
N GLN A 168 16.54 -11.98 3.02
CA GLN A 168 17.22 -11.60 1.78
C GLN A 168 18.50 -10.76 2.02
N GLY A 169 18.94 -10.56 3.28
CA GLY A 169 20.16 -9.84 3.63
C GLY A 169 20.06 -8.31 3.59
N LEU A 170 18.84 -7.75 3.56
CA LEU A 170 18.59 -6.32 3.66
C LEU A 170 18.31 -5.96 5.14
N THR A 171 19.18 -5.15 5.76
CA THR A 171 19.13 -4.90 7.21
C THR A 171 18.70 -3.49 7.61
N ARG A 172 18.85 -2.49 6.74
CA ARG A 172 18.52 -1.09 7.02
C ARG A 172 17.02 -0.80 6.84
N LEU A 173 16.18 -1.56 7.53
CA LEU A 173 14.74 -1.54 7.37
C LEU A 173 14.10 -0.57 8.36
N HIS A 174 13.24 0.33 7.85
CA HIS A 174 12.47 1.29 8.63
C HIS A 174 10.97 1.05 8.43
N HIS A 175 10.21 1.06 9.53
CA HIS A 175 8.77 0.88 9.46
C HIS A 175 8.09 2.13 8.92
N TRP A 176 7.29 1.97 7.88
CA TRP A 176 6.42 2.99 7.31
C TRP A 176 5.08 2.38 6.96
N SER A 177 4.13 2.52 7.87
CA SER A 177 2.76 2.03 7.73
C SER A 177 1.98 2.80 6.66
N ARG A 178 0.70 2.52 6.61
CA ARG A 178 -0.26 3.20 5.72
C ARG A 178 -1.34 3.85 6.57
N GLY A 179 -2.03 4.82 5.97
CA GLY A 179 -3.15 5.47 6.60
C GLY A 179 -4.45 5.27 5.81
N VAL A 180 -5.53 5.59 6.45
CA VAL A 180 -6.87 5.71 5.88
C VAL A 180 -7.40 7.13 6.12
N ASP A 181 -8.23 7.60 5.21
CA ASP A 181 -8.92 8.89 5.34
C ASP A 181 -10.11 8.70 6.31
N LEU A 182 -9.88 9.05 7.57
CA LEU A 182 -10.84 8.85 8.67
C LEU A 182 -12.03 9.81 8.61
N ASP A 183 -11.97 10.88 7.82
CA ASP A 183 -13.09 11.78 7.59
C ASP A 183 -14.05 11.17 6.56
N CYS A 184 -13.53 10.41 5.60
CA CYS A 184 -14.31 9.76 4.56
C CYS A 184 -14.77 8.36 4.96
N PHE A 185 -13.87 7.52 5.51
CA PHE A 185 -14.17 6.14 5.87
C PHE A 185 -14.59 6.04 7.33
N THR A 186 -15.90 6.06 7.55
CA THR A 186 -16.53 6.02 8.88
C THR A 186 -17.65 4.98 8.93
N PRO A 187 -17.99 4.45 10.11
CA PRO A 187 -19.14 3.53 10.26
C PRO A 187 -20.49 4.15 9.88
N ASP A 188 -20.58 5.49 9.89
CA ASP A 188 -21.82 6.24 9.64
C ASP A 188 -22.01 6.56 8.15
N ALA A 189 -21.10 6.12 7.28
CA ALA A 189 -21.22 6.34 5.84
C ALA A 189 -22.49 5.66 5.29
N PRO A 190 -23.35 6.36 4.52
CA PRO A 190 -24.63 5.83 4.07
C PRO A 190 -24.42 4.65 3.10
N PRO A 191 -25.01 3.48 3.37
CA PRO A 191 -24.88 2.32 2.50
C PRO A 191 -25.58 2.55 1.15
N PRO A 192 -25.12 1.86 0.08
CA PRO A 192 -25.81 1.89 -1.21
C PRO A 192 -27.25 1.40 -1.09
N ALA A 193 -28.19 2.09 -1.76
CA ALA A 193 -29.60 1.74 -1.71
C ALA A 193 -29.88 0.28 -2.12
N CYS A 194 -29.09 -0.27 -3.05
CA CYS A 194 -29.22 -1.66 -3.48
C CYS A 194 -28.92 -2.70 -2.38
N TYR A 195 -28.31 -2.31 -1.26
CA TYR A 195 -28.06 -3.24 -0.15
C TYR A 195 -29.32 -3.56 0.65
N ALA A 196 -30.35 -2.71 0.58
CA ALA A 196 -31.60 -2.92 1.33
C ALA A 196 -32.31 -4.24 0.98
N ASP A 197 -32.21 -4.66 -0.28
CA ASP A 197 -32.90 -5.85 -0.78
C ASP A 197 -32.00 -7.10 -0.85
N LEU A 198 -30.73 -6.99 -0.42
CA LEU A 198 -29.79 -8.09 -0.49
C LEU A 198 -29.88 -9.02 0.73
N PRO A 199 -29.97 -10.35 0.51
CA PRO A 199 -29.84 -11.33 1.59
C PRO A 199 -28.54 -11.16 2.37
N ARG A 200 -28.63 -11.16 3.71
CA ARG A 200 -27.46 -11.08 4.60
C ARG A 200 -26.88 -12.47 4.92
N PRO A 201 -25.58 -12.58 5.22
CA PRO A 201 -24.64 -11.46 5.29
C PRO A 201 -24.25 -10.91 3.91
N ILE A 202 -24.01 -9.60 3.82
CA ILE A 202 -23.44 -8.95 2.66
C ILE A 202 -21.90 -9.06 2.76
N MET A 203 -21.33 -9.88 1.91
CA MET A 203 -19.89 -10.10 1.78
C MET A 203 -19.33 -9.19 0.68
N LEU A 204 -18.42 -8.30 1.03
CA LEU A 204 -17.88 -7.29 0.12
C LEU A 204 -16.44 -7.60 -0.29
N TYR A 205 -16.15 -7.53 -1.56
CA TYR A 205 -14.81 -7.38 -2.12
C TYR A 205 -14.64 -5.96 -2.70
N VAL A 206 -13.50 -5.34 -2.45
CA VAL A 206 -13.11 -4.07 -3.07
C VAL A 206 -11.70 -4.18 -3.64
N GLY A 207 -11.52 -3.77 -4.88
CA GLY A 207 -10.21 -3.73 -5.50
C GLY A 207 -10.24 -3.90 -7.01
N ARG A 208 -9.03 -3.98 -7.60
CA ARG A 208 -8.89 -4.29 -9.02
C ARG A 208 -9.43 -5.69 -9.31
N VAL A 209 -10.26 -5.80 -10.35
CA VAL A 209 -10.84 -7.09 -10.77
C VAL A 209 -9.87 -7.77 -11.74
N ALA A 210 -8.91 -8.51 -11.16
CA ALA A 210 -7.83 -9.18 -11.89
C ALA A 210 -7.48 -10.54 -11.28
N VAL A 211 -6.84 -11.40 -12.06
CA VAL A 211 -6.56 -12.80 -11.69
C VAL A 211 -5.70 -12.88 -10.42
N GLU A 212 -4.70 -12.02 -10.28
CA GLU A 212 -3.81 -11.97 -9.12
C GLU A 212 -4.52 -11.63 -7.80
N LYS A 213 -5.72 -11.05 -7.87
CA LYS A 213 -6.55 -10.76 -6.69
C LYS A 213 -7.40 -11.93 -6.23
N ASN A 214 -7.36 -13.04 -6.96
CA ASN A 214 -8.00 -14.30 -6.56
C ASN A 214 -9.50 -14.18 -6.20
N ILE A 215 -10.21 -13.26 -6.89
CA ILE A 215 -11.63 -12.95 -6.63
C ILE A 215 -12.50 -14.19 -6.85
N GLU A 216 -12.10 -15.05 -7.76
CA GLU A 216 -12.79 -16.31 -8.02
C GLU A 216 -12.94 -17.18 -6.77
N ALA A 217 -11.90 -17.23 -5.90
CA ALA A 217 -11.99 -17.97 -4.65
C ALA A 217 -13.07 -17.40 -3.72
N PHE A 218 -13.28 -16.08 -3.72
CA PHE A 218 -14.38 -15.45 -2.99
C PHE A 218 -15.73 -15.76 -3.64
N LEU A 219 -15.85 -15.61 -4.96
CA LEU A 219 -17.11 -15.82 -5.67
C LEU A 219 -17.56 -17.29 -5.65
N ALA A 220 -16.63 -18.23 -5.69
CA ALA A 220 -16.90 -19.67 -5.60
C ALA A 220 -17.10 -20.16 -4.16
N CYS A 221 -16.77 -19.37 -3.14
CA CYS A 221 -16.90 -19.76 -1.73
C CYS A 221 -18.36 -20.11 -1.40
N PRO A 222 -18.64 -21.32 -0.84
CA PRO A 222 -20.02 -21.79 -0.60
C PRO A 222 -20.60 -21.23 0.71
N TYR A 223 -20.53 -19.89 0.89
CA TYR A 223 -21.10 -19.22 2.06
C TYR A 223 -22.45 -18.56 1.68
N PRO A 224 -23.51 -18.70 2.49
CA PRO A 224 -24.81 -18.10 2.22
C PRO A 224 -24.76 -16.57 2.32
N GLY A 225 -25.71 -15.89 1.67
CA GLY A 225 -25.76 -14.42 1.66
C GLY A 225 -25.39 -13.84 0.30
N SER A 226 -25.14 -12.53 0.25
CA SER A 226 -24.88 -11.78 -0.97
C SER A 226 -23.41 -11.48 -1.16
N LYS A 227 -22.89 -11.74 -2.34
CA LYS A 227 -21.53 -11.41 -2.74
C LYS A 227 -21.52 -10.16 -3.58
N VAL A 228 -20.84 -9.13 -3.08
CA VAL A 228 -20.72 -7.82 -3.72
C VAL A 228 -19.27 -7.56 -4.13
N VAL A 229 -19.06 -7.15 -5.36
CA VAL A 229 -17.75 -6.79 -5.93
C VAL A 229 -17.76 -5.32 -6.32
N VAL A 230 -16.88 -4.54 -5.73
CA VAL A 230 -16.64 -3.13 -6.06
C VAL A 230 -15.26 -3.01 -6.70
N GLY A 231 -15.22 -2.53 -7.92
CA GLY A 231 -13.98 -2.35 -8.68
C GLY A 231 -14.16 -2.59 -10.16
N ASP A 232 -13.05 -2.51 -10.87
CA ASP A 232 -12.97 -2.72 -12.31
C ASP A 232 -11.66 -3.41 -12.66
N GLY A 233 -11.58 -4.02 -13.83
CA GLY A 233 -10.36 -4.66 -14.30
C GLY A 233 -10.59 -5.75 -15.35
N PRO A 234 -9.48 -6.32 -15.87
CA PRO A 234 -9.51 -7.20 -17.03
C PRO A 234 -10.30 -8.49 -16.84
N ALA A 235 -10.53 -8.95 -15.61
CA ALA A 235 -11.28 -10.17 -15.33
C ALA A 235 -12.79 -9.93 -15.13
N LEU A 236 -13.27 -8.67 -15.11
CA LEU A 236 -14.64 -8.32 -14.74
C LEU A 236 -15.68 -9.03 -15.61
N ALA A 237 -15.59 -8.89 -16.92
CA ALA A 237 -16.59 -9.47 -17.85
C ALA A 237 -16.67 -11.00 -17.72
N ALA A 238 -15.53 -11.68 -17.60
CA ALA A 238 -15.50 -13.12 -17.45
C ALA A 238 -16.13 -13.58 -16.11
N LEU A 239 -15.86 -12.84 -15.03
CA LEU A 239 -16.43 -13.16 -13.71
C LEU A 239 -17.94 -12.87 -13.66
N GLN A 240 -18.44 -11.83 -14.31
CA GLN A 240 -19.88 -11.55 -14.40
C GLN A 240 -20.63 -12.68 -15.10
N VAL A 241 -20.08 -13.23 -16.19
CA VAL A 241 -20.68 -14.37 -16.90
C VAL A 241 -20.66 -15.64 -16.04
N ARG A 242 -19.57 -15.88 -15.35
CA ARG A 242 -19.38 -17.12 -14.57
C ARG A 242 -20.13 -17.10 -13.22
N PHE A 243 -20.32 -15.93 -12.64
CA PHE A 243 -20.98 -15.76 -11.33
C PHE A 243 -22.14 -14.76 -11.42
N PRO A 244 -23.23 -15.08 -12.16
CA PRO A 244 -24.33 -14.15 -12.40
C PRO A 244 -25.14 -13.79 -11.15
N ALA A 245 -25.02 -14.56 -10.07
CA ALA A 245 -25.66 -14.28 -8.78
C ALA A 245 -24.88 -13.25 -7.93
N ALA A 246 -23.66 -12.88 -8.31
CA ALA A 246 -22.87 -11.87 -7.61
C ALA A 246 -23.22 -10.45 -8.11
N HIS A 247 -23.15 -9.48 -7.21
CA HIS A 247 -23.49 -8.09 -7.49
C HIS A 247 -22.22 -7.29 -7.80
N PHE A 248 -22.05 -6.86 -9.05
CA PHE A 248 -20.90 -6.06 -9.50
C PHE A 248 -21.32 -4.59 -9.59
N LEU A 249 -20.82 -3.75 -8.67
CA LEU A 249 -21.19 -2.33 -8.57
C LEU A 249 -20.27 -1.39 -9.36
N GLY A 250 -19.29 -1.95 -10.07
CA GLY A 250 -18.28 -1.16 -10.76
C GLY A 250 -17.36 -0.40 -9.81
N ARG A 251 -16.58 0.53 -10.35
CA ARG A 251 -15.64 1.33 -9.57
C ARG A 251 -16.38 2.37 -8.72
N LYS A 252 -16.03 2.45 -7.43
CA LYS A 252 -16.50 3.45 -6.47
C LYS A 252 -15.31 4.18 -5.83
N SER A 253 -15.56 5.37 -5.30
CA SER A 253 -14.55 6.19 -4.59
C SER A 253 -15.22 7.11 -3.57
N GLY A 254 -14.44 7.68 -2.65
CA GLY A 254 -14.94 8.63 -1.65
C GLY A 254 -16.10 8.06 -0.83
N ALA A 255 -17.12 8.88 -0.60
CA ALA A 255 -18.27 8.53 0.22
C ALA A 255 -19.05 7.30 -0.29
N ASP A 256 -19.17 7.13 -1.61
CA ASP A 256 -19.83 5.96 -2.20
C ASP A 256 -19.10 4.66 -1.86
N LEU A 257 -17.76 4.69 -1.85
CA LEU A 257 -16.96 3.54 -1.47
C LEU A 257 -17.04 3.28 0.05
N ALA A 258 -16.98 4.34 0.85
CA ALA A 258 -17.14 4.24 2.30
C ALA A 258 -18.49 3.62 2.68
N GLY A 259 -19.57 4.03 1.99
CA GLY A 259 -20.90 3.45 2.16
C GLY A 259 -20.96 1.96 1.80
N CYS A 260 -20.22 1.52 0.77
CA CYS A 260 -20.14 0.11 0.43
C CYS A 260 -19.51 -0.70 1.58
N TYR A 261 -18.44 -0.19 2.21
CA TYR A 261 -17.86 -0.84 3.39
C TYR A 261 -18.82 -0.80 4.59
N ALA A 262 -19.30 0.39 4.97
CA ALA A 262 -20.14 0.55 6.16
C ALA A 262 -21.41 -0.29 6.13
N GLY A 263 -22.00 -0.50 4.95
CA GLY A 263 -23.19 -1.32 4.73
C GLY A 263 -22.96 -2.83 4.67
N ALA A 264 -21.71 -3.28 4.47
CA ALA A 264 -21.37 -4.70 4.41
C ALA A 264 -21.25 -5.32 5.81
N ASP A 265 -21.48 -6.64 5.92
CA ASP A 265 -21.33 -7.40 7.16
C ASP A 265 -19.90 -7.88 7.36
N VAL A 266 -19.20 -8.20 6.25
CA VAL A 266 -17.82 -8.64 6.25
C VAL A 266 -17.12 -8.21 4.95
N PHE A 267 -15.89 -7.73 5.07
CA PHE A 267 -15.01 -7.48 3.94
C PHE A 267 -14.14 -8.72 3.68
N VAL A 268 -14.22 -9.27 2.48
CA VAL A 268 -13.48 -10.47 2.10
C VAL A 268 -12.27 -10.07 1.26
N PHE A 269 -11.08 -10.41 1.75
CA PHE A 269 -9.81 -10.16 1.08
C PHE A 269 -9.16 -11.46 0.60
N PRO A 270 -9.47 -11.92 -0.63
CA PRO A 270 -9.02 -13.23 -1.11
C PRO A 270 -7.61 -13.20 -1.74
N SER A 271 -6.97 -12.04 -1.82
CA SER A 271 -5.63 -11.88 -2.39
C SER A 271 -4.58 -12.62 -1.58
N LYS A 272 -3.57 -13.19 -2.28
CA LYS A 272 -2.44 -13.91 -1.66
C LYS A 272 -1.09 -13.21 -1.86
N THR A 273 -1.06 -12.06 -2.53
CA THR A 273 0.19 -11.43 -3.00
C THR A 273 0.32 -9.95 -2.67
N ASP A 274 -0.50 -9.42 -1.76
CA ASP A 274 -0.44 -8.02 -1.35
C ASP A 274 0.56 -7.81 -0.20
N THR A 275 1.28 -6.69 -0.22
CA THR A 275 2.24 -6.33 0.83
C THR A 275 1.60 -5.68 2.05
N PHE A 276 0.39 -5.11 1.92
CA PHE A 276 -0.34 -4.45 3.01
C PHE A 276 -1.86 -4.60 2.84
N GLY A 277 -2.42 -4.06 1.73
CA GLY A 277 -3.86 -4.07 1.47
C GLY A 277 -4.60 -2.89 2.11
N LEU A 278 -4.47 -1.69 1.55
CA LEU A 278 -5.16 -0.47 2.02
C LEU A 278 -6.67 -0.66 2.22
N VAL A 279 -7.29 -1.46 1.36
CA VAL A 279 -8.73 -1.77 1.41
C VAL A 279 -9.16 -2.47 2.71
N MET A 280 -8.25 -3.17 3.40
CA MET A 280 -8.54 -3.76 4.72
C MET A 280 -8.69 -2.69 5.79
N ILE A 281 -7.79 -1.71 5.85
CA ILE A 281 -7.88 -0.64 6.84
C ILE A 281 -9.04 0.33 6.52
N GLU A 282 -9.44 0.47 5.26
CA GLU A 282 -10.66 1.19 4.86
C GLU A 282 -11.92 0.48 5.39
N ALA A 283 -11.99 -0.84 5.22
CA ALA A 283 -13.09 -1.64 5.77
C ALA A 283 -13.16 -1.53 7.29
N LEU A 284 -12.02 -1.66 7.98
CA LEU A 284 -11.94 -1.55 9.44
C LEU A 284 -12.36 -0.15 9.93
N ALA A 285 -11.91 0.92 9.28
CA ALA A 285 -12.31 2.29 9.62
C ALA A 285 -13.84 2.48 9.50
N CYS A 286 -14.49 1.78 8.56
CA CYS A 286 -15.95 1.73 8.41
C CYS A 286 -16.62 0.74 9.38
N GLY A 287 -15.89 0.12 10.30
CA GLY A 287 -16.41 -0.86 11.24
C GLY A 287 -16.73 -2.22 10.62
N THR A 288 -16.17 -2.55 9.47
CA THR A 288 -16.45 -3.79 8.76
C THR A 288 -15.29 -4.77 8.98
N PRO A 289 -15.55 -5.93 9.62
CA PRO A 289 -14.53 -6.92 9.92
C PRO A 289 -13.97 -7.55 8.63
N VAL A 290 -12.72 -8.02 8.70
CA VAL A 290 -11.99 -8.56 7.55
C VAL A 290 -11.90 -10.08 7.62
N ALA A 291 -12.24 -10.77 6.54
CA ALA A 291 -11.99 -12.19 6.33
C ALA A 291 -10.92 -12.38 5.25
N ALA A 292 -9.81 -13.06 5.56
CA ALA A 292 -8.72 -13.21 4.62
C ALA A 292 -7.96 -14.55 4.76
N PHE A 293 -7.08 -14.82 3.80
CA PHE A 293 -6.09 -15.90 3.94
C PHE A 293 -4.95 -15.49 4.87
N PRO A 294 -4.30 -16.43 5.61
CA PRO A 294 -3.17 -16.15 6.49
C PRO A 294 -1.86 -16.01 5.69
N VAL A 295 -1.74 -14.94 4.93
CA VAL A 295 -0.59 -14.62 4.07
C VAL A 295 -0.03 -13.23 4.42
N PRO A 296 1.21 -12.88 4.00
CA PRO A 296 1.76 -11.54 4.16
C PRO A 296 0.77 -10.44 3.74
N GLY A 297 0.74 -9.36 4.48
CA GLY A 297 -0.27 -8.31 4.41
C GLY A 297 -1.42 -8.57 5.39
N PRO A 298 -2.36 -9.51 5.13
CA PRO A 298 -3.40 -9.86 6.09
C PRO A 298 -2.90 -10.24 7.49
N ILE A 299 -1.85 -11.04 7.62
CA ILE A 299 -1.29 -11.43 8.94
C ILE A 299 -0.75 -10.24 9.76
N ASP A 300 -0.44 -9.13 9.11
CA ASP A 300 0.09 -7.93 9.74
C ASP A 300 -1.00 -6.89 10.09
N VAL A 301 -2.16 -6.98 9.42
CA VAL A 301 -3.25 -5.99 9.54
C VAL A 301 -4.43 -6.56 10.33
N VAL A 302 -4.75 -7.84 10.15
CA VAL A 302 -5.93 -8.45 10.75
C VAL A 302 -5.56 -9.10 12.08
N CYS A 303 -6.08 -8.55 13.18
CA CYS A 303 -5.99 -9.14 14.52
C CYS A 303 -7.37 -9.68 14.96
N GLU A 304 -7.43 -10.36 16.09
CA GLU A 304 -8.65 -11.04 16.58
C GLU A 304 -9.87 -10.12 16.73
N VAL A 305 -9.65 -8.82 17.04
CA VAL A 305 -10.75 -7.84 17.15
C VAL A 305 -11.16 -7.26 15.80
N ALA A 306 -10.34 -7.44 14.76
CA ALA A 306 -10.51 -6.81 13.45
C ALA A 306 -11.03 -7.77 12.38
N GLY A 307 -11.03 -9.08 12.64
CA GLY A 307 -11.45 -10.07 11.66
C GLY A 307 -10.86 -11.44 11.91
N ALA A 308 -10.83 -12.26 10.88
CA ALA A 308 -10.33 -13.63 10.98
C ALA A 308 -9.51 -14.05 9.76
N LEU A 309 -8.50 -14.87 10.01
CA LEU A 309 -7.63 -15.46 9.01
C LEU A 309 -7.81 -16.99 8.98
N SER A 310 -8.03 -17.57 7.80
CA SER A 310 -8.11 -19.01 7.65
C SER A 310 -7.65 -19.46 6.24
N PRO A 311 -7.01 -20.64 6.10
CA PRO A 311 -6.76 -21.25 4.80
C PRO A 311 -8.06 -21.58 4.04
N GLN A 312 -9.19 -21.69 4.74
CA GLN A 312 -10.53 -21.89 4.21
C GLN A 312 -11.31 -20.58 4.37
N LEU A 313 -11.63 -19.96 3.24
CA LEU A 313 -12.22 -18.61 3.22
C LEU A 313 -13.59 -18.56 3.92
N GLU A 314 -14.40 -19.63 3.78
CA GLU A 314 -15.69 -19.77 4.49
C GLU A 314 -15.54 -19.71 6.01
N ARG A 315 -14.48 -20.31 6.56
CA ARG A 315 -14.20 -20.24 8.01
C ARG A 315 -13.74 -18.85 8.44
N ALA A 316 -12.97 -18.18 7.58
CA ALA A 316 -12.58 -16.80 7.86
C ALA A 316 -13.79 -15.86 7.87
N ILE A 317 -14.72 -16.04 6.91
CA ILE A 317 -15.96 -15.27 6.83
C ILE A 317 -16.82 -15.54 8.08
N ASP A 318 -17.04 -16.82 8.42
CA ASP A 318 -17.85 -17.19 9.58
C ASP A 318 -17.31 -16.58 10.88
N ALA A 319 -16.01 -16.72 11.12
CA ALA A 319 -15.39 -16.15 12.33
C ALA A 319 -15.38 -14.61 12.34
N ALA A 320 -15.13 -13.96 11.20
CA ALA A 320 -15.12 -12.51 11.11
C ALA A 320 -16.49 -11.88 11.40
N LEU A 321 -17.59 -12.55 11.06
CA LEU A 321 -18.95 -12.08 11.33
C LEU A 321 -19.28 -11.95 12.83
N TYR A 322 -18.50 -12.56 13.71
CA TYR A 322 -18.66 -12.40 15.17
C TYR A 322 -17.87 -11.22 15.74
N CYS A 323 -17.01 -10.57 14.95
CA CYS A 323 -16.27 -9.40 15.41
C CYS A 323 -17.18 -8.19 15.62
N SER A 324 -16.89 -7.44 16.68
CA SER A 324 -17.61 -6.20 16.99
C SER A 324 -17.27 -5.11 15.98
N ARG A 325 -18.28 -4.58 15.30
CA ARG A 325 -18.09 -3.46 14.35
C ARG A 325 -17.47 -2.23 15.00
N ARG A 326 -17.81 -1.97 16.28
CA ARG A 326 -17.24 -0.88 17.07
C ARG A 326 -15.74 -1.08 17.27
N ASP A 327 -15.34 -2.28 17.65
CA ASP A 327 -13.93 -2.60 17.94
C ASP A 327 -13.11 -2.59 16.63
N CYS A 328 -13.70 -3.07 15.53
CA CYS A 328 -13.11 -2.93 14.19
C CYS A 328 -12.85 -1.45 13.84
N ALA A 329 -13.84 -0.57 14.04
CA ALA A 329 -13.70 0.85 13.76
C ALA A 329 -12.66 1.53 14.65
N GLU A 330 -12.63 1.19 15.96
CA GLU A 330 -11.64 1.70 16.90
C GLU A 330 -10.22 1.28 16.46
N TYR A 331 -10.04 0.03 16.12
CA TYR A 331 -8.76 -0.47 15.59
C TYR A 331 -8.41 0.19 14.25
N GLY A 332 -9.38 0.35 13.35
CA GLY A 332 -9.18 1.02 12.06
C GLY A 332 -8.69 2.46 12.18
N ARG A 333 -9.12 3.19 13.22
CA ARG A 333 -8.66 4.56 13.53
C ARG A 333 -7.18 4.65 13.87
N SER A 334 -6.55 3.55 14.30
CA SER A 334 -5.10 3.53 14.56
C SER A 334 -4.24 3.72 13.29
N PHE A 335 -4.82 3.49 12.12
CA PHE A 335 -4.17 3.67 10.82
C PHE A 335 -4.42 5.08 10.28
N SER A 336 -3.76 6.09 10.83
CA SER A 336 -3.89 7.47 10.36
C SER A 336 -2.79 7.87 9.38
N TRP A 337 -3.12 8.76 8.43
CA TRP A 337 -2.11 9.36 7.54
C TRP A 337 -1.11 10.22 8.29
N ASP A 338 -1.52 10.83 9.43
CA ASP A 338 -0.62 11.61 10.28
C ASP A 338 0.48 10.73 10.85
N ALA A 339 0.12 9.62 11.50
CA ALA A 339 1.09 8.66 12.05
C ALA A 339 1.98 8.05 10.97
N ALA A 340 1.41 7.71 9.80
CA ALA A 340 2.17 7.19 8.66
C ALA A 340 3.16 8.24 8.12
N THR A 341 2.78 9.52 8.10
CA THR A 341 3.67 10.62 7.67
C THR A 341 4.78 10.88 8.68
N ASP A 342 4.51 10.80 9.98
CA ASP A 342 5.54 10.88 11.02
C ASP A 342 6.59 9.78 10.85
N GLN A 343 6.14 8.55 10.59
CA GLN A 343 7.04 7.42 10.31
C GLN A 343 7.86 7.67 9.03
N PHE A 344 7.24 8.23 7.99
CA PHE A 344 7.95 8.57 6.76
C PHE A 344 9.05 9.60 7.00
N VAL A 345 8.73 10.71 7.69
CA VAL A 345 9.70 11.76 8.02
C VAL A 345 10.84 11.21 8.88
N ALA A 346 10.52 10.43 9.92
CA ALA A 346 11.52 9.76 10.75
C ALA A 346 12.38 8.75 9.97
N GLY A 347 11.86 8.21 8.89
CA GLY A 347 12.56 7.29 7.98
C GLY A 347 13.45 8.00 6.95
N LEU A 348 13.23 9.28 6.66
CA LEU A 348 14.08 10.05 5.74
C LEU A 348 15.50 10.18 6.31
N PHE A 349 16.46 10.33 5.43
CA PHE A 349 17.86 10.58 5.76
C PHE A 349 18.28 11.90 5.09
N ALA A 350 18.51 12.94 5.91
CA ALA A 350 18.94 14.24 5.42
C ALA A 350 20.44 14.24 5.06
N ALA A 351 20.81 15.00 4.06
CA ALA A 351 22.22 15.13 3.66
C ALA A 351 23.09 15.71 4.78
N SER A 352 22.51 16.52 5.69
CA SER A 352 23.18 17.04 6.88
C SER A 352 23.52 15.98 7.91
N GLU A 353 22.76 14.88 8.01
CA GLU A 353 23.06 13.74 8.90
C GLU A 353 24.30 12.96 8.41
N ALA A 354 24.56 12.92 7.10
CA ALA A 354 25.75 12.27 6.56
C ALA A 354 27.05 12.92 7.06
N ALA A 355 27.04 14.23 7.32
CA ALA A 355 28.20 14.95 7.83
C ALA A 355 28.54 14.66 9.30
N LEU A 356 27.59 14.07 10.06
CA LEU A 356 27.81 13.68 11.46
C LEU A 356 28.41 12.28 11.61
N TYR A 357 28.42 11.48 10.53
CA TYR A 357 28.90 10.10 10.52
C TYR A 357 30.07 9.85 9.55
N ALA A 358 30.57 10.92 8.90
CA ALA A 358 31.76 10.90 8.06
C ALA A 358 32.99 11.39 8.85
#